data_3002676aa5bc0215122e2ca666eaddcb
#
_entry.id   3002676aa5bc0215122e2ca666eaddcb
#
_cell.length_a   1.000
_cell.length_b   1.000
_cell.length_c   1.000
_cell.angle_alpha   90.00
_cell.angle_beta   90.00
_cell.angle_gamma   90.00
#
_symmetry.space_group_name_H-M   'P 1'
#
loop_
_entity.id
_entity.type
_entity.pdbx_description
1 polymer ?
#
loop_
_entity_poly.entity_id
_entity_poly.type
_entity_poly.pdbx_seq_one_letter_code
_entity_poly.pdbx_strand_id
1 'polypeptide(L)'
;DHRENPEPGMDEQYGDPHNVTMTRGACLERMLGQSEIPVNSLHGQGIHELAPGLVVEAVAEDGLVEAFSVSTAPGFTLAVQWHPEWRIQHNPYSMKMFGAFGDACRERQAQKRAQQLDQLREQLRSSA
;
A
#
# COMPACT_ATOMS: atom_id res chain seq x y z
N ASP A 1 -11.46 0.28 -19.29
CA ASP A 1 -12.29 1.17 -18.49
C ASP A 1 -12.27 0.70 -17.04
N HIS A 2 -11.76 1.51 -16.14
CA HIS A 2 -11.58 1.20 -14.70
C HIS A 2 -12.74 1.71 -13.82
N ARG A 3 -13.79 2.25 -14.44
CA ARG A 3 -14.96 2.75 -13.72
C ARG A 3 -15.84 1.61 -13.23
N GLU A 4 -16.46 1.84 -12.08
CA GLU A 4 -17.50 0.94 -11.58
C GLU A 4 -18.67 0.82 -12.57
N ASN A 5 -19.28 -0.36 -12.61
CA ASN A 5 -20.58 -0.54 -13.27
C ASN A 5 -21.68 -0.37 -12.21
N PRO A 6 -22.53 0.66 -12.28
CA PRO A 6 -23.52 0.92 -11.24
C PRO A 6 -24.74 -0.03 -11.28
N GLU A 7 -24.90 -0.87 -12.32
CA GLU A 7 -26.05 -1.76 -12.47
C GLU A 7 -25.99 -3.03 -11.61
N PRO A 8 -24.82 -3.71 -11.44
CA PRO A 8 -24.74 -4.88 -10.59
C PRO A 8 -24.73 -4.55 -9.10
N GLY A 9 -25.02 -5.55 -8.27
CA GLY A 9 -24.93 -5.44 -6.81
C GLY A 9 -23.50 -5.14 -6.34
N MET A 10 -23.34 -4.68 -5.10
CA MET A 10 -22.03 -4.27 -4.54
C MET A 10 -20.95 -5.35 -4.69
N ASP A 11 -21.32 -6.62 -4.59
CA ASP A 11 -20.37 -7.73 -4.72
C ASP A 11 -19.80 -7.89 -6.13
N GLU A 12 -20.57 -7.54 -7.15
CA GLU A 12 -20.09 -7.53 -8.54
C GLU A 12 -19.32 -6.25 -8.86
N GLN A 13 -19.71 -5.11 -8.28
CA GLN A 13 -18.97 -3.85 -8.43
C GLN A 13 -17.56 -3.93 -7.86
N TYR A 14 -17.41 -4.58 -6.70
CA TYR A 14 -16.12 -4.79 -6.02
C TYR A 14 -15.47 -6.13 -6.37
N GLY A 15 -15.94 -6.83 -7.40
CA GLY A 15 -15.27 -8.00 -7.95
C GLY A 15 -13.88 -7.67 -8.51
N ASP A 16 -13.10 -8.68 -8.86
CA ASP A 16 -11.74 -8.54 -9.38
C ASP A 16 -11.74 -8.46 -10.92
N PRO A 17 -11.97 -7.26 -11.52
CA PRO A 17 -12.21 -7.12 -12.96
C PRO A 17 -10.95 -7.22 -13.81
N HIS A 18 -9.74 -7.04 -13.23
CA HIS A 18 -8.48 -7.10 -13.96
C HIS A 18 -7.30 -7.52 -13.08
N ASN A 19 -6.20 -7.86 -13.72
CA ASN A 19 -4.95 -8.16 -13.05
C ASN A 19 -4.02 -6.94 -13.03
N VAL A 20 -3.17 -6.88 -12.00
CA VAL A 20 -2.03 -5.98 -11.96
C VAL A 20 -0.73 -6.77 -11.86
N THR A 21 0.26 -6.38 -12.67
CA THR A 21 1.60 -6.96 -12.67
C THR A 21 2.50 -6.16 -11.76
N MET A 22 3.17 -6.84 -10.83
CA MET A 22 4.11 -6.21 -9.88
C MET A 22 5.42 -5.86 -10.56
N THR A 23 6.01 -4.74 -10.18
CA THR A 23 7.38 -4.40 -10.56
C THR A 23 8.34 -5.38 -9.88
N ARG A 24 9.15 -6.07 -10.68
CA ARG A 24 10.11 -7.08 -10.19
C ARG A 24 11.11 -6.47 -9.19
N GLY A 25 11.23 -7.09 -8.04
CA GLY A 25 12.12 -6.64 -6.95
C GLY A 25 11.59 -5.44 -6.16
N ALA A 26 10.41 -4.91 -6.49
CA ALA A 26 9.79 -3.84 -5.74
C ALA A 26 9.17 -4.33 -4.40
N CYS A 27 8.76 -3.41 -3.55
CA CYS A 27 8.30 -3.72 -2.20
C CYS A 27 7.04 -4.60 -2.21
N LEU A 28 6.09 -4.28 -3.09
CA LEU A 28 4.82 -4.98 -3.16
C LEU A 28 4.99 -6.43 -3.64
N GLU A 29 5.84 -6.67 -4.65
CA GLU A 29 6.15 -8.05 -5.10
C GLU A 29 6.73 -8.89 -3.96
N ARG A 30 7.71 -8.35 -3.24
CA ARG A 30 8.32 -9.05 -2.10
C ARG A 30 7.32 -9.32 -0.96
N MET A 31 6.45 -8.36 -0.69
CA MET A 31 5.42 -8.47 0.35
C MET A 31 4.39 -9.56 0.01
N LEU A 32 3.91 -9.59 -1.22
CA LEU A 32 2.86 -10.50 -1.64
C LEU A 32 3.41 -11.88 -2.02
N GLY A 33 4.64 -11.95 -2.54
CA GLY A 33 5.25 -13.17 -3.06
C GLY A 33 4.61 -13.62 -4.39
N GLN A 34 4.07 -12.67 -5.15
CA GLN A 34 3.40 -12.88 -6.44
C GLN A 34 3.86 -11.85 -7.44
N SER A 35 3.97 -12.22 -8.70
CA SER A 35 4.26 -11.31 -9.81
C SER A 35 3.01 -10.64 -10.39
N GLU A 36 1.84 -11.22 -10.13
CA GLU A 36 0.54 -10.75 -10.63
C GLU A 36 -0.56 -11.11 -9.63
N ILE A 37 -1.52 -10.23 -9.44
CA ILE A 37 -2.72 -10.48 -8.62
C ILE A 37 -3.96 -9.87 -9.26
N PRO A 38 -5.15 -10.45 -9.03
CA PRO A 38 -6.42 -9.82 -9.38
C PRO A 38 -6.75 -8.71 -8.40
N VAL A 39 -7.31 -7.61 -8.89
CA VAL A 39 -7.74 -6.45 -8.10
C VAL A 39 -9.11 -5.94 -8.57
N ASN A 40 -9.84 -5.29 -7.66
CA ASN A 40 -11.06 -4.57 -8.01
C ASN A 40 -10.75 -3.21 -8.64
N SER A 41 -11.75 -2.61 -9.31
CA SER A 41 -11.57 -1.34 -10.00
C SER A 41 -12.84 -0.49 -9.91
N LEU A 42 -12.74 0.63 -9.20
CA LEU A 42 -13.85 1.55 -8.93
C LEU A 42 -13.44 3.01 -9.11
N HIS A 43 -12.55 3.29 -10.08
CA HIS A 43 -12.03 4.64 -10.28
C HIS A 43 -12.23 5.12 -11.71
N GLY A 44 -12.55 6.40 -11.87
CA GLY A 44 -12.68 7.08 -13.15
C GLY A 44 -11.47 7.91 -13.55
N GLN A 45 -10.43 7.92 -12.72
CA GLN A 45 -9.17 8.65 -12.96
C GLN A 45 -7.99 7.72 -12.70
N GLY A 46 -6.87 8.00 -13.34
CA GLY A 46 -5.63 7.26 -13.16
C GLY A 46 -4.42 8.18 -13.26
N ILE A 47 -3.25 7.65 -12.92
CA ILE A 47 -1.99 8.38 -12.96
C ILE A 47 -1.48 8.38 -14.40
N HIS A 48 -1.43 9.56 -15.02
CA HIS A 48 -0.86 9.72 -16.35
C HIS A 48 0.67 9.70 -16.32
N GLU A 49 1.25 10.42 -15.37
CA GLU A 49 2.70 10.51 -15.17
C GLU A 49 3.01 10.52 -13.68
N LEU A 50 3.93 9.62 -13.28
CA LEU A 50 4.35 9.51 -11.88
C LEU A 50 5.34 10.62 -11.53
N ALA A 51 5.14 11.28 -10.39
CA ALA A 51 6.05 12.33 -9.92
C ALA A 51 7.45 11.76 -9.61
N PRO A 52 8.52 12.57 -9.76
CA PRO A 52 9.87 12.18 -9.37
C PRO A 52 9.95 11.71 -7.90
N GLY A 53 10.72 10.67 -7.64
CA GLY A 53 10.89 10.09 -6.30
C GLY A 53 9.83 9.05 -5.92
N LEU A 54 8.86 8.83 -6.78
CA LEU A 54 7.93 7.70 -6.65
C LEU A 54 8.43 6.49 -7.47
N VAL A 55 8.18 5.31 -6.96
CA VAL A 55 8.56 4.03 -7.58
C VAL A 55 7.28 3.27 -7.94
N VAL A 56 7.17 2.84 -9.19
CA VAL A 56 6.07 1.98 -9.64
C VAL A 56 6.16 0.63 -8.93
N GLU A 57 5.08 0.24 -8.29
CA GLU A 57 4.95 -1.04 -7.59
C GLU A 57 4.09 -2.04 -8.39
N ALA A 58 3.05 -1.56 -9.07
CA ALA A 58 2.20 -2.40 -9.92
C ALA A 58 1.57 -1.61 -11.08
N VAL A 59 1.33 -2.32 -12.19
CA VAL A 59 0.75 -1.77 -13.43
C VAL A 59 -0.35 -2.69 -13.92
N ALA A 60 -1.48 -2.12 -14.35
CA ALA A 60 -2.56 -2.84 -14.99
C ALA A 60 -2.19 -3.27 -16.43
N GLU A 61 -2.98 -4.17 -17.03
CA GLU A 61 -2.73 -4.70 -18.39
C GLU A 61 -2.73 -3.60 -19.48
N ASP A 62 -3.46 -2.52 -19.27
CA ASP A 62 -3.51 -1.36 -20.18
C ASP A 62 -2.37 -0.36 -19.97
N GLY A 63 -1.44 -0.64 -19.05
CA GLY A 63 -0.28 0.18 -18.74
C GLY A 63 -0.52 1.26 -17.68
N LEU A 64 -1.71 1.32 -17.07
CA LEU A 64 -2.01 2.25 -16.00
C LEU A 64 -1.24 1.88 -14.73
N VAL A 65 -0.59 2.87 -14.08
CA VAL A 65 0.05 2.68 -12.78
C VAL A 65 -1.03 2.55 -11.71
N GLU A 66 -1.09 1.39 -11.07
CA GLU A 66 -2.09 1.04 -10.06
C GLU A 66 -1.52 1.04 -8.63
N ALA A 67 -0.20 0.98 -8.49
CA ALA A 67 0.46 1.12 -7.18
C ALA A 67 1.82 1.78 -7.29
N PHE A 68 2.16 2.56 -6.27
CA PHE A 68 3.48 3.16 -6.12
C PHE A 68 3.90 3.29 -4.66
N SER A 69 5.20 3.46 -4.45
CA SER A 69 5.81 3.78 -3.17
C SER A 69 6.72 5.00 -3.26
N VAL A 70 7.16 5.52 -2.12
CA VAL A 70 8.11 6.65 -2.05
C VAL A 70 9.50 6.11 -1.75
N SER A 71 10.43 6.21 -2.70
CA SER A 71 11.77 5.61 -2.61
C SER A 71 12.63 6.13 -1.46
N THR A 72 12.42 7.40 -1.07
CA THR A 72 13.21 8.09 -0.03
C THR A 72 12.52 8.15 1.32
N ALA A 73 11.33 7.57 1.46
CA ALA A 73 10.60 7.61 2.72
C ALA A 73 11.33 6.80 3.80
N PRO A 74 11.46 7.36 5.02
CA PRO A 74 12.13 6.66 6.13
C PRO A 74 11.29 5.54 6.74
N GLY A 75 10.05 5.34 6.27
CA GLY A 75 9.11 4.35 6.76
C GLY A 75 8.29 3.74 5.64
N PHE A 76 7.36 2.87 6.02
CA PHE A 76 6.44 2.22 5.09
C PHE A 76 5.60 3.24 4.33
N THR A 77 5.63 3.17 3.01
CA THR A 77 4.78 3.92 2.10
C THR A 77 4.29 3.01 0.99
N LEU A 78 3.01 2.96 0.78
CA LEU A 78 2.38 2.25 -0.32
C LEU A 78 1.07 2.95 -0.66
N ALA A 79 0.89 3.30 -1.91
CA ALA A 79 -0.36 3.78 -2.46
C ALA A 79 -0.86 2.77 -3.48
N VAL A 80 -2.15 2.51 -3.48
CA VAL A 80 -2.81 1.61 -4.44
C VAL A 80 -4.07 2.28 -4.98
N GLN A 81 -4.42 1.97 -6.21
CA GLN A 81 -5.59 2.52 -6.89
C GLN A 81 -6.85 1.70 -6.61
N TRP A 82 -6.70 0.38 -6.46
CA TRP A 82 -7.80 -0.52 -6.09
C TRP A 82 -8.21 -0.36 -4.62
N HIS A 83 -9.27 -1.04 -4.20
CA HIS A 83 -9.84 -1.02 -2.85
C HIS A 83 -9.51 -2.31 -2.08
N PRO A 84 -8.33 -2.41 -1.44
CA PRO A 84 -7.94 -3.61 -0.70
C PRO A 84 -8.72 -3.81 0.60
N GLU A 85 -9.44 -2.78 1.09
CA GLU A 85 -10.28 -2.86 2.27
C GLU A 85 -11.56 -3.65 2.04
N TRP A 86 -12.00 -3.81 0.78
CA TRP A 86 -13.20 -4.57 0.47
C TRP A 86 -13.03 -6.05 0.79
N ARG A 87 -13.86 -6.57 1.68
CA ARG A 87 -13.83 -7.98 2.13
C ARG A 87 -12.43 -8.48 2.49
N ILE A 88 -11.64 -7.64 3.15
CA ILE A 88 -10.24 -7.87 3.50
C ILE A 88 -9.96 -9.29 4.02
N GLN A 89 -10.86 -9.84 4.86
CA GLN A 89 -10.71 -11.15 5.48
C GLN A 89 -10.78 -12.31 4.46
N HIS A 90 -11.32 -12.08 3.27
CA HIS A 90 -11.46 -13.06 2.21
C HIS A 90 -10.38 -12.90 1.11
N ASN A 91 -9.55 -11.86 1.20
CA ASN A 91 -8.50 -11.58 0.24
C ASN A 91 -7.11 -11.71 0.90
N PRO A 92 -6.34 -12.77 0.59
CA PRO A 92 -5.03 -13.02 1.21
C PRO A 92 -4.00 -11.94 0.86
N TYR A 93 -4.11 -11.28 -0.28
CA TYR A 93 -3.22 -10.19 -0.68
C TYR A 93 -3.51 -8.93 0.15
N SER A 94 -4.77 -8.57 0.32
CA SER A 94 -5.18 -7.48 1.21
C SER A 94 -4.72 -7.73 2.65
N MET A 95 -4.90 -8.94 3.16
CA MET A 95 -4.44 -9.31 4.51
C MET A 95 -2.94 -9.12 4.69
N LYS A 96 -2.12 -9.49 3.68
CA LYS A 96 -0.66 -9.26 3.71
C LYS A 96 -0.31 -7.78 3.72
N MET A 97 -0.97 -6.97 2.88
CA MET A 97 -0.73 -5.52 2.80
C MET A 97 -1.06 -4.82 4.12
N PHE A 98 -2.23 -5.06 4.69
CA PHE A 98 -2.62 -4.48 5.98
C PHE A 98 -1.80 -5.03 7.14
N GLY A 99 -1.36 -6.30 7.07
CA GLY A 99 -0.42 -6.88 8.03
C GLY A 99 0.91 -6.13 8.04
N ALA A 100 1.52 -5.91 6.89
CA ALA A 100 2.76 -5.17 6.73
C ALA A 100 2.63 -3.70 7.22
N PHE A 101 1.52 -3.04 6.90
CA PHE A 101 1.23 -1.71 7.42
C PHE A 101 1.11 -1.69 8.95
N GLY A 102 0.41 -2.66 9.53
CA GLY A 102 0.29 -2.81 10.99
C GLY A 102 1.64 -3.04 11.67
N ASP A 103 2.53 -3.84 11.08
CA ASP A 103 3.89 -4.05 11.58
C ASP A 103 4.70 -2.75 11.55
N ALA A 104 4.64 -2.01 10.46
CA ALA A 104 5.29 -0.71 10.35
C ALA A 104 4.78 0.31 11.39
N CYS A 105 3.48 0.32 11.66
CA CYS A 105 2.89 1.14 12.73
C CYS A 105 3.44 0.77 14.11
N ARG A 106 3.54 -0.52 14.42
CA ARG A 106 4.10 -1.01 15.69
C ARG A 106 5.58 -0.65 15.84
N GLU A 107 6.37 -0.82 14.81
CA GLU A 107 7.76 -0.38 14.76
C GLU A 107 7.90 1.11 15.02
N ARG A 108 7.13 1.92 14.33
CA ARG A 108 7.14 3.37 14.50
C ARG A 108 6.77 3.80 15.91
N GLN A 109 5.78 3.14 16.52
CA GLN A 109 5.39 3.37 17.90
C GLN A 109 6.53 3.06 18.86
N ALA A 110 7.23 1.93 18.69
CA ALA A 110 8.36 1.53 19.52
C ALA A 110 9.53 2.53 19.39
N GLN A 111 9.86 2.98 18.19
CA GLN A 111 10.89 3.99 17.94
C GLN A 111 10.56 5.31 18.65
N LYS A 112 9.32 5.80 18.55
CA LYS A 112 8.89 7.03 19.24
C LYS A 112 9.02 6.91 20.75
N ARG A 113 8.63 5.77 21.34
CA ARG A 113 8.78 5.53 22.79
C ARG A 113 10.23 5.54 23.21
N ALA A 114 11.13 4.89 22.46
CA ALA A 114 12.56 4.88 22.76
C ALA A 114 13.13 6.30 22.73
N GLN A 115 12.82 7.08 21.70
CA GLN A 115 13.26 8.49 21.58
C GLN A 115 12.77 9.35 22.76
N GLN A 116 11.53 9.19 23.18
CA GLN A 116 10.98 9.93 24.34
C GLN A 116 11.69 9.57 25.64
N LEU A 117 11.99 8.29 25.86
CA LEU A 117 12.74 7.84 27.05
C LEU A 117 14.16 8.41 27.08
N ASP A 118 14.84 8.44 25.93
CA ASP A 118 16.19 8.98 25.85
C ASP A 118 16.21 10.49 26.10
N GLN A 119 15.23 11.22 25.56
CA GLN A 119 15.08 12.66 25.83
C GLN A 119 14.82 12.94 27.32
N LEU A 120 13.97 12.14 27.97
CA LEU A 120 13.70 12.27 29.40
C LEU A 120 14.96 11.98 30.27
N ARG A 121 15.74 10.97 29.91
CA ARG A 121 17.00 10.63 30.57
C ARG A 121 18.02 11.77 30.46
N GLU A 122 18.09 12.39 29.30
CA GLU A 122 19.01 13.50 29.04
C GLU A 122 18.62 14.76 29.82
N GLN A 123 17.32 15.07 29.88
CA GLN A 123 16.80 16.17 30.70
C GLN A 123 17.10 15.96 32.21
N LEU A 124 16.95 14.75 32.72
CA LEU A 124 17.27 14.42 34.11
C LEU A 124 18.77 14.55 34.44
N ARG A 125 19.65 14.19 33.48
CA ARG A 125 21.10 14.36 33.63
C ARG A 125 21.53 15.83 33.62
N SER A 126 20.91 16.66 32.80
CA SER A 126 21.24 18.08 32.70
C SER A 126 20.64 18.93 33.84
N SER A 127 19.69 18.39 34.59
CA SER A 127 19.06 19.06 35.75
C SER A 127 19.72 18.69 37.11
N ALA A 128 20.66 17.77 37.08
CA ALA A 128 21.44 17.38 38.25
C ALA A 128 22.79 18.09 38.29
#